data_689caf7dda740e3e5c6f6dfdbe52ad0e
#
_entry.id   689caf7dda740e3e5c6f6dfdbe52ad0e
#
_cell.length_a   1.000
_cell.length_b   1.000
_cell.length_c   1.000
_cell.angle_alpha   90.00
_cell.angle_beta   90.00
_cell.angle_gamma   90.00
#
_symmetry.space_group_name_H-M   'P 1'
#
loop_
_entity.id
_entity.type
_entity.pdbx_description
1 polymer ?
#
loop_
_entity_poly.entity_id
_entity_poly.type
_entity_poly.pdbx_seq_one_letter_code
_entity_poly.pdbx_strand_id
1 'polypeptide(L)'
;KERYTRGEPGPAQRFLSTHHNKIEAWRLSPYMTTNQMVRLFKEEGTKVSERSLRRYIKENFADLTSSASTVHLEIEAGQQAQVDFGYVGLMRDPASGKMRKAWAFIMTLSYSRYRFVRFVFRQDIKTWIDCHVRAFNFFGAVPKTVLLDNLKAGIIKPDIYDPTINRTYAELEHYYGFIAD
;
A
#
# COMPACT_ATOMS: atom_id res chain seq x y z
N LYS A 1 -24.17 -22.86 -27.66
CA LYS A 1 -23.54 -23.01 -26.32
C LYS A 1 -22.84 -24.37 -26.34
N GLU A 2 -21.54 -24.38 -26.62
CA GLU A 2 -20.72 -25.59 -26.54
C GLU A 2 -20.67 -26.06 -25.10
N ARG A 3 -21.05 -27.34 -24.87
CA ARG A 3 -20.90 -27.99 -23.56
C ARG A 3 -19.44 -28.31 -23.35
N TYR A 4 -18.86 -27.74 -22.34
CA TYR A 4 -17.52 -28.06 -21.87
C TYR A 4 -17.43 -29.51 -21.42
N THR A 5 -16.58 -30.32 -22.05
CA THR A 5 -16.19 -31.64 -21.54
C THR A 5 -15.14 -31.45 -20.42
N ARG A 6 -15.33 -32.17 -19.30
CA ARG A 6 -14.35 -32.18 -18.20
C ARG A 6 -13.00 -32.69 -18.75
N GLY A 7 -12.01 -31.80 -18.85
CA GLY A 7 -10.67 -32.16 -19.32
C GLY A 7 -10.10 -31.22 -20.35
N GLU A 8 -10.89 -30.41 -21.08
CA GLU A 8 -10.36 -29.45 -22.03
C GLU A 8 -10.14 -28.04 -21.39
N PRO A 9 -9.00 -27.39 -21.74
CA PRO A 9 -8.74 -26.05 -21.24
C PRO A 9 -9.78 -25.06 -21.79
N GLY A 10 -10.38 -24.27 -20.90
CA GLY A 10 -11.37 -23.25 -21.26
C GLY A 10 -10.79 -22.12 -22.11
N PRO A 11 -11.67 -21.29 -22.77
CA PRO A 11 -11.21 -20.22 -23.65
C PRO A 11 -10.20 -19.29 -23.00
N ALA A 12 -10.41 -18.91 -21.74
CA ALA A 12 -9.47 -18.08 -20.99
C ALA A 12 -8.12 -18.79 -20.77
N GLN A 13 -8.12 -20.10 -20.52
CA GLN A 13 -6.90 -20.86 -20.30
C GLN A 13 -6.12 -21.04 -21.62
N ARG A 14 -6.81 -21.33 -22.73
CA ARG A 14 -6.19 -21.37 -24.06
C ARG A 14 -5.55 -20.02 -24.41
N PHE A 15 -6.26 -18.93 -24.21
CA PHE A 15 -5.73 -17.57 -24.42
C PHE A 15 -4.50 -17.31 -23.57
N LEU A 16 -4.53 -17.62 -22.28
CA LEU A 16 -3.39 -17.42 -21.37
C LEU A 16 -2.19 -18.28 -21.76
N SER A 17 -2.42 -19.50 -22.27
CA SER A 17 -1.35 -20.40 -22.77
C SER A 17 -0.64 -19.82 -23.99
N THR A 18 -1.35 -19.18 -24.91
CA THR A 18 -0.71 -18.50 -26.06
C THR A 18 0.10 -17.27 -25.66
N HIS A 19 -0.15 -16.73 -24.46
CA HIS A 19 0.56 -15.56 -23.91
C HIS A 19 1.51 -15.92 -22.77
N HIS A 20 1.89 -17.21 -22.65
CA HIS A 20 2.74 -17.71 -21.56
C HIS A 20 4.02 -16.88 -21.36
N ASN A 21 4.83 -16.74 -22.41
CA ASN A 21 6.10 -16.01 -22.36
C ASN A 21 5.93 -14.51 -22.00
N LYS A 22 4.81 -13.92 -22.42
CA LYS A 22 4.48 -12.54 -22.07
C LYS A 22 4.14 -12.40 -20.59
N ILE A 23 3.37 -13.33 -20.05
CA ILE A 23 3.02 -13.38 -18.62
C ILE A 23 4.27 -13.65 -17.79
N GLU A 24 5.15 -14.52 -18.24
CA GLU A 24 6.43 -14.80 -17.60
C GLU A 24 7.31 -13.54 -17.55
N ALA A 25 7.48 -12.85 -18.67
CA ALA A 25 8.24 -11.60 -18.74
C ALA A 25 7.65 -10.52 -17.78
N TRP A 26 6.33 -10.39 -17.72
CA TRP A 26 5.68 -9.47 -16.80
C TRP A 26 5.90 -9.84 -15.33
N ARG A 27 5.93 -11.14 -15.00
CA ARG A 27 6.19 -11.62 -13.63
C ARG A 27 7.62 -11.35 -13.15
N LEU A 28 8.58 -11.28 -14.05
CA LEU A 28 9.96 -10.92 -13.71
C LEU A 28 10.10 -9.45 -13.33
N SER A 29 9.12 -8.61 -13.64
CA SER A 29 9.09 -7.21 -13.22
C SER A 29 8.58 -7.10 -11.79
N PRO A 30 9.35 -6.53 -10.85
CA PRO A 30 8.96 -6.42 -9.44
C PRO A 30 7.74 -5.51 -9.20
N TYR A 31 7.40 -4.69 -10.19
CA TYR A 31 6.30 -3.72 -10.10
C TYR A 31 5.03 -4.17 -10.82
N MET A 32 5.06 -5.32 -11.53
CA MET A 32 3.91 -5.78 -12.30
C MET A 32 2.95 -6.62 -11.45
N THR A 33 1.79 -6.07 -11.15
CA THR A 33 0.74 -6.77 -10.42
C THR A 33 -0.22 -7.50 -11.36
N THR A 34 -0.93 -8.53 -10.83
CA THR A 34 -1.96 -9.25 -11.59
C THR A 34 -3.04 -8.31 -12.15
N ASN A 35 -3.41 -7.28 -11.40
CA ASN A 35 -4.39 -6.28 -11.85
C ASN A 35 -3.87 -5.44 -13.02
N GLN A 36 -2.61 -5.08 -13.03
CA GLN A 36 -1.97 -4.39 -14.16
C GLN A 36 -1.92 -5.28 -15.40
N MET A 37 -1.59 -6.56 -15.26
CA MET A 37 -1.61 -7.52 -16.37
C MET A 37 -3.02 -7.65 -16.99
N VAL A 38 -4.05 -7.75 -16.15
CA VAL A 38 -5.46 -7.77 -16.61
C VAL A 38 -5.82 -6.50 -17.37
N ARG A 39 -5.37 -5.35 -16.88
CA ARG A 39 -5.59 -4.06 -17.54
C ARG A 39 -4.92 -4.00 -18.93
N LEU A 40 -3.66 -4.46 -19.03
CA LEU A 40 -2.94 -4.51 -20.29
C LEU A 40 -3.62 -5.45 -21.31
N PHE A 41 -4.06 -6.63 -20.89
CA PHE A 41 -4.84 -7.51 -21.76
C PHE A 41 -6.16 -6.86 -22.21
N LYS A 42 -6.81 -6.08 -21.36
CA LYS A 42 -8.02 -5.33 -21.73
C LYS A 42 -7.74 -4.23 -22.74
N GLU A 43 -6.64 -3.52 -22.61
CA GLU A 43 -6.17 -2.51 -23.57
C GLU A 43 -5.83 -3.14 -24.94
N GLU A 44 -5.36 -4.38 -24.97
CA GLU A 44 -5.15 -5.19 -26.18
C GLU A 44 -6.44 -5.84 -26.73
N GLY A 45 -7.59 -5.46 -26.21
CA GLY A 45 -8.91 -5.91 -26.72
C GLY A 45 -9.38 -7.24 -26.11
N THR A 46 -8.65 -7.84 -25.17
CA THR A 46 -9.03 -9.14 -24.61
C THR A 46 -9.47 -9.04 -23.15
N LYS A 47 -10.65 -9.59 -22.85
CA LYS A 47 -11.19 -9.62 -21.48
C LYS A 47 -10.75 -10.91 -20.78
N VAL A 48 -9.75 -10.81 -19.91
CA VAL A 48 -9.33 -11.88 -19.00
C VAL A 48 -9.76 -11.52 -17.58
N SER A 49 -10.35 -12.47 -16.84
CA SER A 49 -10.67 -12.23 -15.43
C SER A 49 -9.40 -12.36 -14.57
N GLU A 50 -9.29 -11.54 -13.54
CA GLU A 50 -8.19 -11.63 -12.57
C GLU A 50 -8.09 -13.03 -11.94
N ARG A 51 -9.23 -13.65 -11.64
CA ARG A 51 -9.30 -15.02 -11.10
C ARG A 51 -8.70 -16.05 -12.07
N SER A 52 -8.99 -15.94 -13.37
CA SER A 52 -8.44 -16.84 -14.38
C SER A 52 -6.95 -16.67 -14.52
N LEU A 53 -6.46 -15.43 -14.53
CA LEU A 53 -5.03 -15.13 -14.61
C LEU A 53 -4.28 -15.60 -13.36
N ARG A 54 -4.79 -15.35 -12.16
CA ARG A 54 -4.19 -15.84 -10.91
C ARG A 54 -4.11 -17.37 -10.86
N ARG A 55 -5.17 -18.06 -11.30
CA ARG A 55 -5.18 -19.52 -11.39
C ARG A 55 -4.12 -20.01 -12.37
N TYR A 56 -4.07 -19.43 -13.57
CA TYR A 56 -3.08 -19.76 -14.59
C TYR A 56 -1.65 -19.59 -14.07
N ILE A 57 -1.37 -18.46 -13.43
CA ILE A 57 -0.07 -18.18 -12.82
C ILE A 57 0.28 -19.25 -11.78
N LYS A 58 -0.66 -19.60 -10.91
CA LYS A 58 -0.44 -20.60 -9.87
C LYS A 58 -0.17 -22.00 -10.45
N GLU A 59 -0.86 -22.38 -11.52
CA GLU A 59 -0.75 -23.72 -12.13
C GLU A 59 0.51 -23.87 -12.98
N ASN A 60 0.97 -22.81 -13.65
CA ASN A 60 2.05 -22.90 -14.64
C ASN A 60 3.40 -22.34 -14.15
N PHE A 61 3.42 -21.61 -13.03
CA PHE A 61 4.60 -20.97 -12.48
C PHE A 61 4.76 -21.27 -10.98
N ALA A 62 4.33 -22.45 -10.54
CA ALA A 62 4.32 -22.84 -9.12
C ALA A 62 5.71 -22.75 -8.46
N ASP A 63 6.76 -23.09 -9.20
CA ASP A 63 8.13 -23.09 -8.68
C ASP A 63 8.68 -21.69 -8.39
N LEU A 64 8.11 -20.67 -9.01
CA LEU A 64 8.46 -19.27 -8.74
C LEU A 64 7.57 -18.64 -7.65
N THR A 65 6.46 -19.29 -7.26
CA THR A 65 5.58 -18.80 -6.18
C THR A 65 6.03 -19.27 -4.79
N SER A 66 6.84 -20.33 -4.72
CA SER A 66 7.41 -20.81 -3.43
C SER A 66 8.54 -19.91 -2.90
N SER A 67 9.07 -19.02 -3.72
CA SER A 67 10.03 -18.00 -3.32
C SER A 67 9.55 -16.57 -3.62
N ALA A 68 8.26 -16.29 -3.49
CA ALA A 68 7.84 -14.98 -3.00
C ALA A 68 8.30 -14.88 -1.53
N SER A 69 9.55 -15.19 -1.33
CA SER A 69 10.39 -14.58 -0.33
C SER A 69 10.03 -13.11 -0.39
N THR A 70 9.33 -12.62 0.58
CA THR A 70 9.36 -11.21 0.93
C THR A 70 10.84 -10.88 0.87
N VAL A 71 11.26 -10.17 -0.20
CA VAL A 71 12.59 -9.59 -0.24
C VAL A 71 12.55 -8.66 0.95
N HIS A 72 13.06 -9.12 2.07
CA HIS A 72 13.45 -8.25 3.14
C HIS A 72 14.56 -7.42 2.52
N LEU A 73 14.17 -6.29 1.92
CA LEU A 73 15.10 -5.21 1.73
C LEU A 73 15.66 -5.00 3.12
N GLU A 74 16.93 -5.33 3.31
CA GLU A 74 17.63 -5.05 4.55
C GLU A 74 17.71 -3.52 4.65
N ILE A 75 16.69 -2.97 5.27
CA ILE A 75 16.58 -1.53 5.49
C ILE A 75 17.41 -1.26 6.72
N GLU A 76 18.48 -0.52 6.58
CA GLU A 76 19.33 -0.13 7.69
C GLU A 76 18.59 0.70 8.74
N ALA A 77 19.12 0.73 9.98
CA ALA A 77 18.56 1.53 11.05
C ALA A 77 18.51 3.03 10.65
N GLY A 78 17.37 3.67 10.93
CA GLY A 78 17.16 5.09 10.64
C GLY A 78 16.87 5.44 9.17
N GLN A 79 16.86 4.49 8.26
CA GLN A 79 16.59 4.78 6.84
C GLN A 79 15.12 5.04 6.58
N GLN A 80 14.21 4.24 7.17
CA GLN A 80 12.80 4.28 6.77
C GLN A 80 11.86 4.06 7.94
N ALA A 81 10.73 4.78 7.91
CA ALA A 81 9.54 4.48 8.68
C ALA A 81 8.32 4.38 7.76
N GLN A 82 7.31 3.63 8.20
CA GLN A 82 6.01 3.52 7.53
C GLN A 82 4.95 4.17 8.41
N VAL A 83 4.07 4.95 7.78
CA VAL A 83 2.94 5.59 8.47
C VAL A 83 1.64 5.02 7.94
N ASP A 84 0.80 4.56 8.86
CA ASP A 84 -0.58 4.17 8.62
C ASP A 84 -1.51 5.00 9.50
N PHE A 85 -2.74 5.26 8.99
CA PHE A 85 -3.73 6.06 9.68
C PHE A 85 -5.12 5.43 9.52
N GLY A 86 -5.47 4.57 10.45
CA GLY A 86 -6.66 3.72 10.39
C GLY A 86 -7.81 4.18 11.28
N TYR A 87 -9.06 3.98 10.83
CA TYR A 87 -10.24 4.16 11.66
C TYR A 87 -10.35 3.07 12.71
N VAL A 88 -10.52 3.44 13.99
CA VAL A 88 -10.58 2.50 15.12
C VAL A 88 -11.95 2.43 15.79
N GLY A 89 -12.95 3.14 15.26
CA GLY A 89 -14.30 3.13 15.80
C GLY A 89 -14.66 4.38 16.59
N LEU A 90 -15.65 4.24 17.48
CA LEU A 90 -16.07 5.30 18.39
C LEU A 90 -15.31 5.18 19.71
N MET A 91 -14.71 6.27 20.13
CA MET A 91 -14.02 6.37 21.41
C MET A 91 -14.56 7.57 22.21
N ARG A 92 -14.50 7.49 23.53
CA ARG A 92 -14.86 8.63 24.40
C ARG A 92 -13.74 9.67 24.29
N ASP A 93 -14.08 10.85 23.81
CA ASP A 93 -13.17 12.00 23.78
C ASP A 93 -12.96 12.53 25.21
N PRO A 94 -11.74 12.50 25.75
CA PRO A 94 -11.50 12.95 27.13
C PRO A 94 -11.82 14.43 27.36
N ALA A 95 -11.69 15.27 26.32
CA ALA A 95 -11.93 16.70 26.43
C ALA A 95 -13.42 17.06 26.48
N SER A 96 -14.26 16.32 25.76
CA SER A 96 -15.70 16.60 25.67
C SER A 96 -16.59 15.59 26.40
N GLY A 97 -16.03 14.44 26.82
CA GLY A 97 -16.77 13.30 27.39
C GLY A 97 -17.69 12.57 26.41
N LYS A 98 -17.78 13.00 25.17
CA LYS A 98 -18.67 12.45 24.13
C LYS A 98 -18.03 11.33 23.34
N MET A 99 -18.86 10.40 22.85
CA MET A 99 -18.40 9.41 21.87
C MET A 99 -18.16 10.06 20.51
N ARG A 100 -16.95 9.91 19.98
CA ARG A 100 -16.54 10.49 18.69
C ARG A 100 -15.82 9.44 17.85
N LYS A 101 -15.86 9.61 16.54
CA LYS A 101 -15.00 8.84 15.62
C LYS A 101 -13.54 9.08 15.98
N ALA A 102 -12.80 8.00 16.11
CA ALA A 102 -11.38 8.03 16.43
C ALA A 102 -10.56 7.28 15.36
N TRP A 103 -9.35 7.72 15.20
CA TRP A 103 -8.37 7.14 14.28
C TRP A 103 -7.06 6.88 15.03
N ALA A 104 -6.36 5.84 14.62
CA ALA A 104 -5.02 5.55 15.10
C ALA A 104 -3.99 6.03 14.04
N PHE A 105 -3.12 6.92 14.43
CA PHE A 105 -1.89 7.20 13.73
C PHE A 105 -0.84 6.20 14.21
N ILE A 106 -0.21 5.48 13.29
CA ILE A 106 0.79 4.48 13.59
C ILE A 106 2.03 4.79 12.75
N MET A 107 3.16 5.07 13.38
CA MET A 107 4.45 5.16 12.69
C MET A 107 5.31 3.97 13.15
N THR A 108 5.79 3.19 12.19
CA THR A 108 6.60 1.99 12.43
C THR A 108 7.97 2.18 11.80
N LEU A 109 9.04 2.08 12.59
CA LEU A 109 10.41 2.03 12.06
C LEU A 109 10.63 0.72 11.31
N SER A 110 11.05 0.79 10.04
CA SER A 110 11.12 -0.39 9.17
C SER A 110 12.17 -1.41 9.62
N TYR A 111 13.29 -0.96 10.19
CA TYR A 111 14.35 -1.84 10.71
C TYR A 111 13.94 -2.56 11.99
N SER A 112 13.64 -1.81 13.05
CA SER A 112 13.41 -2.36 14.40
C SER A 112 11.99 -2.85 14.64
N ARG A 113 11.06 -2.49 13.75
CA ARG A 113 9.60 -2.67 13.94
C ARG A 113 9.05 -1.95 15.17
N TYR A 114 9.82 -1.05 15.76
CA TYR A 114 9.39 -0.23 16.88
C TYR A 114 8.32 0.76 16.42
N ARG A 115 7.26 0.93 17.23
CA ARG A 115 6.05 1.63 16.82
C ARG A 115 5.70 2.75 17.77
N PHE A 116 5.32 3.88 17.19
CA PHE A 116 4.58 4.94 17.86
C PHE A 116 3.10 4.85 17.46
N VAL A 117 2.20 4.87 18.43
CA VAL A 117 0.75 4.83 18.19
C VAL A 117 0.10 5.98 18.94
N ARG A 118 -0.79 6.69 18.25
CA ARG A 118 -1.59 7.78 18.85
C ARG A 118 -3.01 7.76 18.34
N PHE A 119 -3.96 7.84 19.25
CA PHE A 119 -5.38 8.01 18.90
C PHE A 119 -5.72 9.49 18.77
N VAL A 120 -6.46 9.83 17.73
CA VAL A 120 -6.88 11.20 17.42
C VAL A 120 -8.35 11.23 17.01
N PHE A 121 -9.00 12.38 17.20
CA PHE A 121 -10.42 12.60 16.89
C PHE A 121 -10.62 13.51 15.68
N ARG A 122 -9.55 13.87 14.98
CA ARG A 122 -9.55 14.68 13.76
C ARG A 122 -8.54 14.12 12.77
N GLN A 123 -8.82 14.35 11.50
CA GLN A 123 -7.97 13.96 10.37
C GLN A 123 -7.63 15.21 9.53
N ASP A 124 -7.20 16.27 10.20
CA ASP A 124 -6.73 17.48 9.55
C ASP A 124 -5.19 17.55 9.49
N ILE A 125 -4.66 18.42 8.65
CA ILE A 125 -3.21 18.58 8.45
C ILE A 125 -2.47 18.92 9.74
N LYS A 126 -3.08 19.70 10.61
CA LYS A 126 -2.51 20.07 11.90
C LYS A 126 -2.32 18.85 12.80
N THR A 127 -3.33 17.98 12.86
CA THR A 127 -3.26 16.72 13.59
C THR A 127 -2.23 15.78 13.00
N TRP A 128 -2.15 15.72 11.68
CA TRP A 128 -1.17 14.92 10.94
C TRP A 128 0.26 15.33 11.29
N ILE A 129 0.58 16.62 11.20
CA ILE A 129 1.88 17.17 11.55
C ILE A 129 2.21 16.94 13.03
N ASP A 130 1.28 17.20 13.95
CA ASP A 130 1.47 16.97 15.38
C ASP A 130 1.75 15.49 15.69
N CYS A 131 1.14 14.56 14.97
CA CYS A 131 1.44 13.14 15.10
C CYS A 131 2.88 12.80 14.66
N HIS A 132 3.36 13.35 13.55
CA HIS A 132 4.74 13.14 13.09
C HIS A 132 5.74 13.71 14.09
N VAL A 133 5.57 14.96 14.52
CA VAL A 133 6.45 15.59 15.50
C VAL A 133 6.54 14.78 16.79
N ARG A 134 5.41 14.30 17.29
CA ARG A 134 5.40 13.45 18.49
C ARG A 134 6.05 12.07 18.26
N ALA A 135 5.89 11.49 17.08
CA ALA A 135 6.54 10.25 16.74
C ALA A 135 8.06 10.42 16.69
N PHE A 136 8.56 11.48 16.05
CA PHE A 136 10.00 11.77 16.00
C PHE A 136 10.57 12.04 17.40
N ASN A 137 9.87 12.78 18.25
CA ASN A 137 10.26 12.98 19.63
C ASN A 137 10.26 11.66 20.43
N PHE A 138 9.29 10.78 20.21
CA PHE A 138 9.20 9.48 20.87
C PHE A 138 10.37 8.56 20.47
N PHE A 139 10.74 8.56 19.19
CA PHE A 139 11.88 7.79 18.71
C PHE A 139 13.23 8.43 19.05
N GLY A 140 13.27 9.71 19.38
CA GLY A 140 14.50 10.47 19.58
C GLY A 140 15.32 10.67 18.30
N ALA A 141 14.71 10.39 17.14
CA ALA A 141 15.34 10.48 15.83
C ALA A 141 14.30 10.64 14.72
N VAL A 142 14.75 11.11 13.55
CA VAL A 142 13.93 11.23 12.33
C VAL A 142 14.45 10.25 11.29
N PRO A 143 13.61 9.37 10.72
CA PRO A 143 14.02 8.49 9.62
C PRO A 143 14.29 9.30 8.35
N LYS A 144 15.17 8.82 7.48
CA LYS A 144 15.46 9.53 6.21
C LYS A 144 14.27 9.54 5.26
N THR A 145 13.46 8.47 5.26
CA THR A 145 12.28 8.33 4.43
C THR A 145 11.07 7.92 5.26
N VAL A 146 9.93 8.55 5.00
CA VAL A 146 8.65 8.18 5.58
C VAL A 146 7.73 7.70 4.47
N LEU A 147 7.48 6.38 4.44
CA LEU A 147 6.50 5.78 3.52
C LEU A 147 5.09 6.04 4.04
N LEU A 148 4.28 6.64 3.19
CA LEU A 148 2.89 6.95 3.48
C LEU A 148 2.02 5.84 2.90
N ASP A 149 1.90 4.70 3.61
CA ASP A 149 1.05 3.60 3.17
C ASP A 149 -0.42 4.04 3.29
N ASN A 150 -1.13 3.87 2.18
CA ASN A 150 -2.59 4.00 2.12
C ASN A 150 -3.21 5.42 2.30
N LEU A 151 -2.55 6.47 1.84
CA LEU A 151 -3.18 7.80 1.67
C LEU A 151 -4.47 7.76 0.82
N LYS A 152 -4.74 6.63 0.14
CA LYS A 152 -5.94 6.37 -0.67
C LYS A 152 -7.18 5.97 0.13
N ALA A 153 -7.05 5.60 1.39
CA ALA A 153 -8.14 5.01 2.17
C ALA A 153 -8.98 6.02 2.98
N GLY A 154 -9.07 7.27 2.58
CA GLY A 154 -10.14 8.15 3.04
C GLY A 154 -9.77 9.27 3.98
N ILE A 155 -8.49 9.56 4.22
CA ILE A 155 -8.10 10.55 5.22
C ILE A 155 -7.76 11.91 4.62
N ILE A 156 -7.19 11.95 3.42
CA ILE A 156 -6.78 13.20 2.78
C ILE A 156 -7.21 13.20 1.30
N LYS A 157 -8.42 12.68 1.00
CA LYS A 157 -8.85 12.54 -0.40
C LYS A 157 -9.07 13.84 -1.17
N PRO A 158 -9.47 14.97 -0.55
CA PRO A 158 -9.45 16.25 -1.27
C PRO A 158 -8.12 16.99 -1.15
N ASP A 159 -7.37 16.75 -0.07
CA ASP A 159 -6.42 17.73 0.45
C ASP A 159 -4.95 17.48 0.09
N ILE A 160 -4.54 16.28 -0.33
CA ILE A 160 -3.17 16.04 -0.84
C ILE A 160 -2.93 16.73 -2.18
N TYR A 161 -4.00 16.93 -2.95
CA TYR A 161 -3.95 17.71 -4.18
C TYR A 161 -4.17 19.21 -3.94
N ASP A 162 -4.47 19.63 -2.68
CA ASP A 162 -4.50 21.04 -2.31
C ASP A 162 -3.06 21.55 -2.19
N PRO A 163 -2.66 22.56 -2.98
CA PRO A 163 -1.32 23.13 -2.95
C PRO A 163 -0.89 23.63 -1.55
N THR A 164 -1.86 24.07 -0.74
CA THR A 164 -1.60 24.60 0.62
C THR A 164 -1.17 23.51 1.59
N ILE A 165 -1.81 22.34 1.50
CA ILE A 165 -1.52 21.19 2.37
C ILE A 165 -0.19 20.57 1.99
N ASN A 166 0.04 20.41 0.68
CA ASN A 166 1.31 19.92 0.17
C ASN A 166 2.46 20.82 0.62
N ARG A 167 2.27 22.14 0.63
CA ARG A 167 3.26 23.11 1.12
C ARG A 167 3.58 22.93 2.60
N THR A 168 2.57 22.82 3.46
CA THR A 168 2.78 22.70 4.91
C THR A 168 3.48 21.37 5.27
N TYR A 169 3.18 20.29 4.54
CA TYR A 169 3.86 19.02 4.74
C TYR A 169 5.29 19.07 4.18
N ALA A 170 5.51 19.70 3.04
CA ALA A 170 6.85 19.94 2.50
C ALA A 170 7.73 20.81 3.44
N GLU A 171 7.12 21.78 4.14
CA GLU A 171 7.82 22.54 5.19
C GLU A 171 8.24 21.63 6.37
N LEU A 172 7.41 20.64 6.75
CA LEU A 172 7.77 19.65 7.76
C LEU A 172 8.93 18.75 7.29
N GLU A 173 8.87 18.26 6.05
CA GLU A 173 9.94 17.47 5.43
C GLU A 173 11.27 18.23 5.45
N HIS A 174 11.22 19.50 5.02
CA HIS A 174 12.41 20.34 4.98
C HIS A 174 12.97 20.62 6.39
N TYR A 175 12.10 20.92 7.35
CA TYR A 175 12.51 21.22 8.73
C TYR A 175 13.16 20.03 9.43
N TYR A 176 12.61 18.83 9.25
CA TYR A 176 13.10 17.61 9.89
C TYR A 176 14.11 16.83 9.03
N GLY A 177 14.27 17.18 7.77
CA GLY A 177 15.23 16.56 6.85
C GLY A 177 14.88 15.14 6.43
N PHE A 178 13.59 14.83 6.26
CA PHE A 178 13.14 13.55 5.73
C PHE A 178 12.45 13.70 4.36
N ILE A 179 12.27 12.60 3.65
CA ILE A 179 11.55 12.53 2.37
C ILE A 179 10.29 11.70 2.58
N ALA A 180 9.14 12.22 2.19
CA ALA A 180 7.89 11.47 2.14
C ALA A 180 7.73 10.75 0.79
N ASP A 181 7.36 9.45 0.80
CA ASP A 181 7.20 8.61 -0.37
C ASP A 181 5.87 7.82 -0.31
#